data_c01b6b4ab8c6459cd0e2d420c7d47485
#
_entry.id   c01b6b4ab8c6459cd0e2d420c7d47485
#
_cell.length_a   1.000
_cell.length_b   1.000
_cell.length_c   1.000
_cell.angle_alpha   90.00
_cell.angle_beta   90.00
_cell.angle_gamma   90.00
#
_symmetry.space_group_name_H-M   'P 1'
#
loop_
_entity.id
_entity.type
_entity.pdbx_description
1 polymer ?
#
loop_
_entity_poly.entity_id
_entity_poly.type
_entity_poly.pdbx_seq_one_letter_code
_entity_poly.pdbx_strand_id
1 'polypeptide(L)'
;MDIFLEAGYQDASMRKIAAKAGITAGAIYKHFSGKEEMIEEIFNVSGKKLMSITESMMGMDFSVLSDEDLIKILYSRVSLQAFELLQEDMKLFHMLLKNDSGTYIERFRATYIERCTEFAANYYEELYRRGIASKKLPYKTIYML
;
A
#
# COMPACT_ATOMS: atom_id res chain seq x y z
N MET A 1 -4.89 -14.53 8.83
CA MET A 1 -3.74 -13.62 8.68
C MET A 1 -2.46 -14.19 9.31
N ASP A 2 -2.46 -14.64 10.55
CA ASP A 2 -1.23 -15.05 11.28
C ASP A 2 -0.39 -16.14 10.58
N ILE A 3 -1.02 -17.16 9.98
CA ILE A 3 -0.30 -18.19 9.21
C ILE A 3 0.49 -17.59 8.04
N PHE A 4 -0.07 -16.60 7.34
CA PHE A 4 0.63 -15.93 6.25
C PHE A 4 1.81 -15.10 6.76
N LEU A 5 1.69 -14.52 7.95
CA LEU A 5 2.78 -13.77 8.57
C LEU A 5 3.91 -14.68 9.06
N GLU A 6 3.56 -15.84 9.65
CA GLU A 6 4.51 -16.79 10.22
C GLU A 6 5.25 -17.60 9.14
N ALA A 7 4.50 -18.21 8.23
CA ALA A 7 5.04 -19.13 7.23
C ALA A 7 5.33 -18.50 5.86
N GLY A 8 4.82 -17.28 5.59
CA GLY A 8 4.78 -16.70 4.25
C GLY A 8 3.64 -17.26 3.40
N TYR A 9 3.41 -16.64 2.24
CA TYR A 9 2.33 -17.04 1.34
C TYR A 9 2.55 -18.45 0.79
N GLN A 10 3.77 -18.78 0.36
CA GLN A 10 4.06 -20.05 -0.32
C GLN A 10 3.81 -21.26 0.61
N ASP A 11 4.28 -21.19 1.84
CA ASP A 11 4.21 -22.28 2.82
C ASP A 11 2.89 -22.33 3.62
N ALA A 12 2.06 -21.29 3.51
CA ALA A 12 0.71 -21.31 4.04
C ALA A 12 -0.17 -22.26 3.22
N SER A 13 -0.88 -23.17 3.87
CA SER A 13 -1.86 -24.05 3.22
C SER A 13 -3.24 -23.85 3.81
N MET A 14 -4.28 -24.06 3.00
CA MET A 14 -5.69 -23.99 3.45
C MET A 14 -5.96 -24.93 4.62
N ARG A 15 -5.28 -26.10 4.68
CA ARG A 15 -5.39 -27.05 5.79
C ARG A 15 -4.78 -26.51 7.08
N LYS A 16 -3.59 -25.88 7.00
CA LYS A 16 -2.94 -25.25 8.17
C LYS A 16 -3.78 -24.08 8.70
N ILE A 17 -4.35 -23.29 7.78
CA ILE A 17 -5.21 -22.15 8.13
C ILE A 17 -6.49 -22.64 8.83
N ALA A 18 -7.13 -23.69 8.30
CA ALA A 18 -8.31 -24.30 8.90
C ALA A 18 -8.01 -24.85 10.31
N ALA A 19 -6.93 -25.60 10.45
CA ALA A 19 -6.51 -26.16 11.74
C ALA A 19 -6.27 -25.08 12.79
N LYS A 20 -5.58 -23.99 12.43
CA LYS A 20 -5.34 -22.86 13.35
C LYS A 20 -6.62 -22.11 13.71
N ALA A 21 -7.60 -22.07 12.79
CA ALA A 21 -8.92 -21.47 13.03
C ALA A 21 -9.90 -22.40 13.77
N GLY A 22 -9.52 -23.65 14.04
CA GLY A 22 -10.39 -24.62 14.70
C GLY A 22 -11.55 -25.12 13.84
N ILE A 23 -11.44 -25.03 12.50
CA ILE A 23 -12.47 -25.45 11.54
C ILE A 23 -11.92 -26.48 10.56
N THR A 24 -12.80 -27.09 9.76
CA THR A 24 -12.35 -28.03 8.72
C THR A 24 -11.91 -27.31 7.45
N ALA A 25 -10.99 -27.92 6.69
CA ALA A 25 -10.60 -27.38 5.38
C ALA A 25 -11.80 -27.28 4.42
N GLY A 26 -12.75 -28.22 4.49
CA GLY A 26 -13.98 -28.16 3.70
C GLY A 26 -14.88 -26.97 4.05
N ALA A 27 -14.87 -26.52 5.30
CA ALA A 27 -15.59 -25.31 5.70
C ALA A 27 -14.98 -24.06 5.06
N ILE A 28 -13.65 -23.96 5.01
CA ILE A 28 -12.97 -22.83 4.35
C ILE A 28 -13.25 -22.83 2.84
N TYR A 29 -13.17 -24.00 2.18
CA TYR A 29 -13.40 -24.10 0.72
C TYR A 29 -14.85 -23.81 0.29
N LYS A 30 -15.81 -23.71 1.22
CA LYS A 30 -17.15 -23.20 0.92
C LYS A 30 -17.17 -21.69 0.71
N HIS A 31 -16.18 -20.97 1.25
CA HIS A 31 -16.12 -19.50 1.22
C HIS A 31 -15.03 -18.98 0.30
N PHE A 32 -13.93 -19.71 0.13
CA PHE A 32 -12.77 -19.28 -0.64
C PHE A 32 -12.29 -20.43 -1.54
N SER A 33 -12.10 -20.16 -2.81
CA SER A 33 -11.57 -21.12 -3.78
C SER A 33 -10.10 -21.48 -3.52
N GLY A 34 -9.37 -20.58 -2.84
CA GLY A 34 -7.95 -20.78 -2.50
C GLY A 34 -7.36 -19.68 -1.64
N LYS A 35 -6.04 -19.77 -1.46
CA LYS A 35 -5.27 -18.79 -0.65
C LYS A 35 -5.32 -17.39 -1.21
N GLU A 36 -5.33 -17.27 -2.54
CA GLU A 36 -5.31 -15.98 -3.23
C GLU A 36 -6.59 -15.18 -2.93
N GLU A 37 -7.75 -15.80 -3.11
CA GLU A 37 -9.05 -15.18 -2.82
C GLU A 37 -9.16 -14.81 -1.32
N MET A 38 -8.66 -15.68 -0.45
CA MET A 38 -8.66 -15.38 0.99
C MET A 38 -7.78 -14.17 1.33
N ILE A 39 -6.61 -14.03 0.73
CA ILE A 39 -5.74 -12.86 0.93
C ILE A 39 -6.39 -11.61 0.34
N GLU A 40 -6.97 -11.70 -0.84
CA GLU A 40 -7.68 -10.60 -1.47
C GLU A 40 -8.79 -10.08 -0.56
N GLU A 41 -9.58 -10.96 0.04
CA GLU A 41 -10.64 -10.58 0.95
C GLU A 41 -10.11 -9.96 2.26
N ILE A 42 -9.03 -10.51 2.82
CA ILE A 42 -8.35 -9.95 4.00
C ILE A 42 -7.84 -8.52 3.71
N PHE A 43 -7.31 -8.33 2.50
CA PHE A 43 -6.77 -7.04 2.07
C PHE A 43 -7.83 -6.05 1.61
N ASN A 44 -9.02 -6.53 1.27
CA ASN A 44 -10.03 -5.75 0.56
C ASN A 44 -10.47 -4.50 1.33
N VAL A 45 -10.56 -4.57 2.65
CA VAL A 45 -10.99 -3.44 3.48
C VAL A 45 -9.88 -2.41 3.67
N SER A 46 -8.76 -2.81 4.28
CA SER A 46 -7.65 -1.90 4.61
C SER A 46 -6.88 -1.46 3.36
N GLY A 47 -6.70 -2.36 2.38
CA GLY A 47 -6.06 -2.04 1.11
C GLY A 47 -6.85 -1.04 0.28
N LYS A 48 -8.18 -1.15 0.23
CA LYS A 48 -9.03 -0.16 -0.44
C LYS A 48 -8.98 1.20 0.23
N LYS A 49 -8.95 1.26 1.57
CA LYS A 49 -8.78 2.52 2.28
C LYS A 49 -7.44 3.18 1.94
N LEU A 50 -6.35 2.40 1.96
CA LEU A 50 -5.03 2.90 1.62
C LEU A 50 -4.97 3.42 0.18
N MET A 51 -5.54 2.68 -0.78
CA MET A 51 -5.60 3.09 -2.18
C MET A 51 -6.45 4.35 -2.37
N SER A 52 -7.60 4.46 -1.69
CA SER A 52 -8.46 5.65 -1.74
C SER A 52 -7.76 6.91 -1.24
N ILE A 53 -6.95 6.80 -0.17
CA ILE A 53 -6.11 7.92 0.31
C ILE A 53 -5.12 8.33 -0.79
N THR A 54 -4.45 7.35 -1.41
CA THR A 54 -3.48 7.60 -2.49
C THR A 54 -4.14 8.24 -3.71
N GLU A 55 -5.30 7.77 -4.14
CA GLU A 55 -6.06 8.35 -5.25
C GLU A 55 -6.50 9.79 -4.97
N SER A 56 -6.91 10.08 -3.74
CA SER A 56 -7.23 11.45 -3.31
C SER A 56 -6.01 12.37 -3.43
N MET A 57 -4.82 11.87 -3.11
CA MET A 57 -3.56 12.62 -3.29
C MET A 57 -3.25 12.86 -4.77
N MET A 58 -3.44 11.85 -5.62
CA MET A 58 -3.20 11.95 -7.07
C MET A 58 -4.07 13.00 -7.76
N GLY A 59 -5.26 13.28 -7.22
CA GLY A 59 -6.17 14.32 -7.72
C GLY A 59 -5.78 15.75 -7.35
N MET A 60 -4.71 15.97 -6.59
CA MET A 60 -4.27 17.32 -6.21
C MET A 60 -3.66 18.08 -7.38
N ASP A 61 -4.17 19.26 -7.65
CA ASP A 61 -3.54 20.21 -8.57
C ASP A 61 -2.57 21.12 -7.80
N PHE A 62 -1.30 20.79 -7.86
CA PHE A 62 -0.25 21.55 -7.16
C PHE A 62 -0.06 22.96 -7.69
N SER A 63 -0.48 23.23 -8.94
CA SER A 63 -0.27 24.53 -9.58
C SER A 63 -1.07 25.66 -8.94
N VAL A 64 -2.20 25.34 -8.31
CA VAL A 64 -3.09 26.32 -7.65
C VAL A 64 -2.75 26.57 -6.18
N LEU A 65 -1.83 25.79 -5.60
CA LEU A 65 -1.43 25.92 -4.20
C LEU A 65 -0.42 27.07 -4.00
N SER A 66 -0.43 27.69 -2.84
CA SER A 66 0.64 28.60 -2.43
C SER A 66 1.95 27.83 -2.15
N ASP A 67 3.09 28.53 -2.17
CA ASP A 67 4.39 27.90 -1.82
C ASP A 67 4.38 27.37 -0.39
N GLU A 68 3.71 28.08 0.52
CA GLU A 68 3.55 27.64 1.90
C GLU A 68 2.74 26.33 1.99
N ASP A 69 1.64 26.23 1.24
CA ASP A 69 0.78 25.04 1.24
C ASP A 69 1.49 23.86 0.57
N LEU A 70 2.27 24.10 -0.50
CA LEU A 70 3.12 23.08 -1.09
C LEU A 70 4.11 22.50 -0.09
N ILE A 71 4.78 23.33 0.69
CA ILE A 71 5.72 22.88 1.72
C ILE A 71 4.98 22.11 2.82
N LYS A 72 3.77 22.52 3.18
CA LYS A 72 2.95 21.83 4.19
C LYS A 72 2.50 20.44 3.77
N ILE A 73 2.45 20.12 2.47
CA ILE A 73 2.09 18.77 2.00
C ILE A 73 2.99 17.70 2.60
N LEU A 74 4.30 17.95 2.78
CA LEU A 74 5.22 17.01 3.42
C LEU A 74 4.81 16.65 4.86
N TYR A 75 4.08 17.55 5.50
CA TYR A 75 3.58 17.39 6.87
C TYR A 75 2.05 17.22 6.90
N SER A 76 1.44 16.90 5.76
CA SER A 76 -0.02 16.90 5.62
C SER A 76 -0.65 15.73 6.38
N ARG A 77 -1.89 15.96 6.81
CA ARG A 77 -2.74 14.93 7.42
C ARG A 77 -2.92 13.69 6.56
N VAL A 78 -2.78 13.80 5.23
CA VAL A 78 -2.91 12.68 4.30
C VAL A 78 -1.79 11.66 4.52
N SER A 79 -0.53 12.13 4.66
CA SER A 79 0.60 11.24 4.99
C SER A 79 0.43 10.64 6.39
N LEU A 80 -0.09 11.41 7.35
CA LEU A 80 -0.40 10.93 8.69
C LEU A 80 -1.54 9.90 8.69
N GLN A 81 -2.61 10.13 7.94
CA GLN A 81 -3.73 9.19 7.82
C GLN A 81 -3.30 7.84 7.22
N ALA A 82 -2.45 7.86 6.18
CA ALA A 82 -1.91 6.63 5.63
C ALA A 82 -1.03 5.89 6.65
N PHE A 83 -0.22 6.62 7.40
CA PHE A 83 0.62 6.05 8.46
C PHE A 83 -0.20 5.50 9.63
N GLU A 84 -1.22 6.23 10.08
CA GLU A 84 -2.16 5.78 11.12
C GLU A 84 -2.88 4.50 10.70
N LEU A 85 -3.37 4.44 9.45
CA LEU A 85 -4.01 3.24 8.91
C LEU A 85 -3.06 2.04 8.90
N LEU A 86 -1.80 2.24 8.53
CA LEU A 86 -0.78 1.18 8.56
C LEU A 86 -0.42 0.77 9.97
N GLN A 87 -0.44 1.69 10.94
CA GLN A 87 -0.25 1.37 12.36
C GLN A 87 -1.44 0.61 12.95
N GLU A 88 -2.67 0.98 12.60
CA GLU A 88 -3.88 0.29 13.03
C GLU A 88 -3.90 -1.17 12.56
N ASP A 89 -3.35 -1.43 11.37
CA ASP A 89 -3.21 -2.77 10.84
C ASP A 89 -1.73 -3.15 10.61
N MET A 90 -1.00 -3.33 11.70
CA MET A 90 0.41 -3.76 11.65
C MET A 90 0.61 -5.08 10.91
N LYS A 91 -0.40 -5.97 10.90
CA LYS A 91 -0.35 -7.22 10.14
C LYS A 91 -0.41 -6.96 8.64
N LEU A 92 -1.26 -6.02 8.22
CA LEU A 92 -1.32 -5.55 6.84
C LEU A 92 0.02 -4.95 6.40
N PHE A 93 0.58 -4.07 7.23
CA PHE A 93 1.88 -3.44 6.97
C PHE A 93 3.00 -4.48 6.82
N HIS A 94 3.06 -5.46 7.74
CA HIS A 94 4.01 -6.58 7.65
C HIS A 94 3.85 -7.39 6.36
N MET A 95 2.62 -7.65 5.93
CA MET A 95 2.36 -8.36 4.68
C MET A 95 2.81 -7.56 3.47
N LEU A 96 2.62 -6.23 3.46
CA LEU A 96 3.11 -5.35 2.40
C LEU A 96 4.64 -5.34 2.29
N LEU A 97 5.35 -5.49 3.41
CA LEU A 97 6.82 -5.53 3.41
C LEU A 97 7.39 -6.90 3.01
N LYS A 98 6.63 -7.99 3.11
CA LYS A 98 7.08 -9.31 2.68
C LYS A 98 7.16 -9.39 1.15
N ASN A 99 8.24 -9.95 0.66
CA ASN A 99 8.49 -10.13 -0.77
C ASN A 99 7.96 -11.49 -1.25
N ASP A 100 6.65 -11.67 -1.19
CA ASP A 100 5.96 -12.88 -1.68
C ASP A 100 5.58 -12.69 -3.16
N SER A 101 6.34 -13.26 -4.07
CA SER A 101 6.13 -13.14 -5.51
C SER A 101 4.89 -13.88 -6.02
N GLY A 102 4.25 -13.35 -7.06
CA GLY A 102 3.09 -13.95 -7.72
C GLY A 102 1.79 -13.86 -6.94
N THR A 103 1.72 -13.02 -5.92
CA THR A 103 0.54 -12.90 -5.05
C THR A 103 -0.28 -11.63 -5.37
N TYR A 104 -1.54 -11.61 -4.89
CA TYR A 104 -2.37 -10.40 -4.85
C TYR A 104 -1.64 -9.24 -4.14
N ILE A 105 -0.94 -9.53 -3.05
CA ILE A 105 -0.20 -8.53 -2.26
C ILE A 105 0.93 -7.91 -3.09
N GLU A 106 1.65 -8.70 -3.86
CA GLU A 106 2.71 -8.19 -4.75
C GLU A 106 2.13 -7.24 -5.80
N ARG A 107 1.04 -7.62 -6.45
CA ARG A 107 0.37 -6.77 -7.44
C ARG A 107 -0.16 -5.48 -6.81
N PHE A 108 -0.81 -5.58 -5.65
CA PHE A 108 -1.27 -4.42 -4.89
C PHE A 108 -0.11 -3.49 -4.53
N ARG A 109 0.98 -4.04 -3.97
CA ARG A 109 2.19 -3.29 -3.61
C ARG A 109 2.80 -2.58 -4.81
N ALA A 110 2.93 -3.25 -5.95
CA ALA A 110 3.47 -2.66 -7.16
C ALA A 110 2.64 -1.46 -7.61
N THR A 111 1.31 -1.60 -7.66
CA THR A 111 0.40 -0.50 -8.00
C THR A 111 0.47 0.63 -6.98
N TYR A 112 0.52 0.32 -5.69
CA TYR A 112 0.61 1.32 -4.63
C TYR A 112 1.92 2.12 -4.73
N ILE A 113 3.06 1.46 -4.91
CA ILE A 113 4.37 2.12 -5.08
C ILE A 113 4.38 2.99 -6.34
N GLU A 114 3.84 2.49 -7.46
CA GLU A 114 3.73 3.27 -8.69
C GLU A 114 2.95 4.57 -8.47
N ARG A 115 1.77 4.49 -7.84
CA ARG A 115 0.94 5.66 -7.52
C ARG A 115 1.65 6.65 -6.59
N CYS A 116 2.27 6.16 -5.54
CA CYS A 116 3.04 7.02 -4.63
C CYS A 116 4.22 7.70 -5.36
N THR A 117 4.87 6.99 -6.29
CA THR A 117 5.97 7.55 -7.09
C THR A 117 5.48 8.63 -8.05
N GLU A 118 4.35 8.41 -8.73
CA GLU A 118 3.73 9.40 -9.61
C GLU A 118 3.38 10.68 -8.83
N PHE A 119 2.74 10.53 -7.67
CA PHE A 119 2.44 11.66 -6.80
C PHE A 119 3.69 12.42 -6.40
N ALA A 120 4.72 11.73 -5.92
CA ALA A 120 5.97 12.33 -5.50
C ALA A 120 6.69 13.03 -6.67
N ALA A 121 6.64 12.45 -7.87
CA ALA A 121 7.25 13.04 -9.07
C ALA A 121 6.54 14.33 -9.48
N ASN A 122 5.21 14.35 -9.52
CA ASN A 122 4.41 15.51 -9.87
C ASN A 122 4.60 16.64 -8.83
N TYR A 123 4.57 16.28 -7.56
CA TYR A 123 4.82 17.21 -6.47
C TYR A 123 6.22 17.82 -6.56
N TYR A 124 7.25 16.98 -6.77
CA TYR A 124 8.63 17.44 -6.87
C TYR A 124 8.88 18.30 -8.10
N GLU A 125 8.27 17.98 -9.26
CA GLU A 125 8.37 18.79 -10.46
C GLU A 125 7.81 20.21 -10.23
N GLU A 126 6.71 20.34 -9.48
CA GLU A 126 6.15 21.64 -9.14
C GLU A 126 7.07 22.43 -8.20
N LEU A 127 7.66 21.79 -7.18
CA LEU A 127 8.66 22.43 -6.31
C LEU A 127 9.87 22.92 -7.10
N TYR A 128 10.33 22.13 -8.06
CA TYR A 128 11.44 22.50 -8.91
C TYR A 128 11.08 23.67 -9.85
N ARG A 129 9.92 23.62 -10.48
CA ARG A 129 9.40 24.68 -11.37
C ARG A 129 9.31 26.03 -10.67
N ARG A 130 8.98 26.04 -9.39
CA ARG A 130 8.91 27.28 -8.57
C ARG A 130 10.25 27.69 -7.96
N GLY A 131 11.31 26.93 -8.14
CA GLY A 131 12.61 27.22 -7.56
C GLY A 131 12.72 26.92 -6.06
N ILE A 132 11.73 26.24 -5.46
CA ILE A 132 11.77 25.80 -4.07
C ILE A 132 12.76 24.65 -3.95
N ALA A 133 12.76 23.71 -4.89
CA ALA A 133 13.78 22.67 -5.01
C ALA A 133 14.90 23.15 -5.96
N SER A 134 16.15 23.01 -5.52
CA SER A 134 17.35 23.49 -6.24
C SER A 134 17.83 22.59 -7.37
N LYS A 135 17.40 21.32 -7.40
CA LYS A 135 17.83 20.32 -8.39
C LYS A 135 16.65 19.59 -8.97
N LYS A 136 16.69 19.27 -10.27
CA LYS A 136 15.73 18.37 -10.89
C LYS A 136 16.13 16.93 -10.60
N LEU A 137 15.24 16.13 -9.98
CA LEU A 137 15.45 14.71 -9.74
C LEU A 137 14.87 13.89 -10.89
N PRO A 138 15.61 12.91 -11.43
CA PRO A 138 15.04 11.94 -12.37
C PRO A 138 13.95 11.10 -11.69
N TYR A 139 12.90 10.74 -12.44
CA TYR A 139 11.82 9.87 -11.96
C TYR A 139 12.33 8.60 -11.27
N LYS A 140 13.36 7.97 -11.86
CA LYS A 140 14.01 6.78 -11.28
C LYS A 140 14.57 7.02 -9.87
N THR A 141 15.09 8.22 -9.60
CA THR A 141 15.60 8.57 -8.26
C THR A 141 14.47 8.68 -7.26
N ILE A 142 13.34 9.28 -7.66
CA ILE A 142 12.15 9.39 -6.81
C ILE A 142 11.56 8.02 -6.48
N TYR A 143 11.55 7.11 -7.44
CA TYR A 143 11.11 5.72 -7.25
C TYR A 143 11.98 4.95 -6.22
N MET A 144 13.23 5.35 -6.03
CA MET A 144 14.18 4.68 -5.13
C MET A 144 14.19 5.27 -3.72
N LEU A 145 13.53 6.42 -3.49
CA LEU A 145 13.41 7.06 -2.17
C LEU A 145 12.23 6.50 -1.39
#